data_2910ecce71e48262af29fe3b233ebe5a
#
_entry.id   2910ecce71e48262af29fe3b233ebe5a
#
_cell.length_a   1.000
_cell.length_b   1.000
_cell.length_c   1.000
_cell.angle_alpha   90.00
_cell.angle_beta   90.00
_cell.angle_gamma   90.00
#
_symmetry.space_group_name_H-M   'P 1'
#
loop_
_entity.id
_entity.type
_entity.pdbx_description
1 polymer ?
#
loop_
_entity_poly.entity_id
_entity_poly.type
_entity_poly.pdbx_seq_one_letter_code
_entity_poly.pdbx_strand_id
1 'polypeptide(L)'
;VHRVYSVVVFVVLAALDNAAIGLVPPLYGSIGADLGVSEGHIALATTIMFLISAVSAIGFAYVGDRTDRKPVLITGTVIWVAGTAWSGLAGGYGQFLGGQIVAAFGLGGVASVSFAVVSDLISPRRRGLVMSFWGLSQGVGTLAGTLLGGILGHTDWRRPFLVVAAAGVVATLAYLLTYDVPRGDSQPELAGIEYDERIKHADLPVILKRRTNVWLILQGGTAQIAFGSLVWLPVLFRARAEDQGYTTGTAVLIGSVFATIFQLGAALSILGGLAGDRLQRRTPRGRALVAAVGVLAAVPLYVVLFFVPMRITVPDGAGTGAVIRGVLANLVTEPTVGICLAVAVVALMLTSANSPNWFAMIADVNPPQHRGTVYSLGNLVNGAGRAGGNVLVAVAFGALAGAYPPPLNYAVGLAAFQFFFIPTGVMYWLASRTVAKDMADTHTALLAVASEHRPHGDVGRDPAVGVQGLAAQQDPGPAR
;
A
#
# COMPACT_ATOMS: atom_id res chain seq x y z
N VAL A 1 16.74 11.85 -18.02
CA VAL A 1 17.60 11.24 -16.98
C VAL A 1 17.16 11.70 -15.60
N HIS A 2 17.02 13.01 -15.34
CA HIS A 2 16.67 13.55 -14.01
C HIS A 2 15.31 13.06 -13.46
N ARG A 3 14.27 12.94 -14.31
CA ARG A 3 12.95 12.43 -13.89
C ARG A 3 13.00 10.96 -13.46
N VAL A 4 13.73 10.12 -14.20
CA VAL A 4 13.87 8.68 -13.85
C VAL A 4 14.60 8.54 -12.53
N TYR A 5 15.69 9.30 -12.33
CA TYR A 5 16.42 9.35 -11.06
C TYR A 5 15.50 9.71 -9.89
N SER A 6 14.69 10.76 -10.03
CA SER A 6 13.74 11.18 -8.98
C SER A 6 12.73 10.09 -8.67
N VAL A 7 12.12 9.44 -9.67
CA VAL A 7 11.19 8.32 -9.46
C VAL A 7 11.86 7.17 -8.70
N VAL A 8 13.08 6.79 -9.08
CA VAL A 8 13.83 5.72 -8.40
C VAL A 8 14.09 6.09 -6.93
N VAL A 9 14.53 7.31 -6.66
CA VAL A 9 14.77 7.77 -5.28
C VAL A 9 13.50 7.72 -4.45
N PHE A 10 12.35 8.15 -5.00
CA PHE A 10 11.06 8.08 -4.29
C PHE A 10 10.60 6.64 -4.03
N VAL A 11 10.78 5.74 -4.99
CA VAL A 11 10.47 4.31 -4.83
C VAL A 11 11.35 3.69 -3.74
N VAL A 12 12.64 4.03 -3.70
CA VAL A 12 13.57 3.57 -2.66
C VAL A 12 13.20 4.14 -1.29
N LEU A 13 12.85 5.42 -1.20
CA LEU A 13 12.37 6.03 0.05
C LEU A 13 11.12 5.33 0.57
N ALA A 14 10.12 5.09 -0.30
CA ALA A 14 8.92 4.36 0.09
C ALA A 14 9.21 2.92 0.56
N ALA A 15 10.20 2.26 -0.03
CA ALA A 15 10.65 0.95 0.42
C ALA A 15 11.32 1.03 1.79
N LEU A 16 12.20 2.01 2.03
CA LEU A 16 12.89 2.20 3.31
C LEU A 16 11.93 2.56 4.45
N ASP A 17 10.94 3.42 4.19
CA ASP A 17 9.89 3.76 5.16
C ASP A 17 9.16 2.49 5.63
N ASN A 18 8.78 1.65 4.69
CA ASN A 18 8.10 0.40 5.01
C ASN A 18 9.05 -0.67 5.60
N ALA A 19 10.35 -0.62 5.29
CA ALA A 19 11.34 -1.45 5.96
C ALA A 19 11.45 -1.08 7.44
N ALA A 20 11.44 0.20 7.79
CA ALA A 20 11.43 0.64 9.19
C ALA A 20 10.18 0.12 9.95
N ILE A 21 9.03 0.04 9.28
CA ILE A 21 7.80 -0.54 9.83
C ILE A 21 7.94 -2.07 10.00
N GLY A 22 8.48 -2.75 9.00
CA GLY A 22 8.62 -4.21 8.98
C GLY A 22 9.67 -4.77 9.94
N LEU A 23 10.56 -3.94 10.45
CA LEU A 23 11.66 -4.32 11.34
C LEU A 23 11.21 -4.89 12.69
N VAL A 24 10.20 -4.30 13.30
CA VAL A 24 9.87 -4.51 14.71
C VAL A 24 9.22 -5.87 14.99
N PRO A 25 8.25 -6.36 14.18
CA PRO A 25 7.53 -7.58 14.48
C PRO A 25 8.41 -8.83 14.73
N PRO A 26 9.44 -9.14 13.92
CA PRO A 26 10.29 -10.31 14.19
C PRO A 26 11.15 -10.18 15.46
N LEU A 27 11.27 -8.96 15.99
CA LEU A 27 12.15 -8.65 17.13
C LEU A 27 11.40 -8.50 18.45
N TYR A 28 10.07 -8.69 18.49
CA TYR A 28 9.27 -8.48 19.71
C TYR A 28 9.86 -9.19 20.93
N GLY A 29 10.23 -10.46 20.79
CA GLY A 29 10.81 -11.24 21.87
C GLY A 29 12.19 -10.73 22.30
N SER A 30 13.07 -10.45 21.35
CA SER A 30 14.44 -9.97 21.64
C SER A 30 14.45 -8.60 22.28
N ILE A 31 13.62 -7.66 21.78
CA ILE A 31 13.48 -6.32 22.35
C ILE A 31 12.85 -6.40 23.75
N GLY A 32 11.79 -7.20 23.90
CA GLY A 32 11.11 -7.36 25.18
C GLY A 32 12.02 -7.92 26.27
N ALA A 33 12.79 -8.96 25.93
CA ALA A 33 13.74 -9.58 26.86
C ALA A 33 14.83 -8.60 27.29
N ASP A 34 15.41 -7.84 26.36
CA ASP A 34 16.50 -6.91 26.68
C ASP A 34 16.01 -5.67 27.45
N LEU A 35 14.81 -5.18 27.14
CA LEU A 35 14.24 -4.00 27.81
C LEU A 35 13.40 -4.34 29.06
N GLY A 36 13.31 -5.61 29.43
CA GLY A 36 12.61 -6.07 30.64
C GLY A 36 11.09 -5.92 30.59
N VAL A 37 10.50 -6.01 29.39
CA VAL A 37 9.05 -5.89 29.18
C VAL A 37 8.50 -7.07 28.38
N SER A 38 7.20 -7.30 28.44
CA SER A 38 6.58 -8.34 27.63
C SER A 38 6.53 -7.97 26.15
N GLU A 39 6.46 -8.99 25.27
CA GLU A 39 6.23 -8.80 23.83
C GLU A 39 4.99 -7.93 23.53
N GLY A 40 3.97 -8.03 24.38
CA GLY A 40 2.76 -7.21 24.27
C GLY A 40 3.02 -5.71 24.40
N HIS A 41 3.98 -5.28 25.22
CA HIS A 41 4.39 -3.87 25.29
C HIS A 41 5.07 -3.39 24.00
N ILE A 42 5.89 -4.25 23.39
CA ILE A 42 6.53 -3.91 22.11
C ILE A 42 5.51 -3.87 20.97
N ALA A 43 4.56 -4.82 20.96
CA ALA A 43 3.45 -4.80 20.02
C ALA A 43 2.56 -3.55 20.18
N LEU A 44 2.35 -3.09 21.43
CA LEU A 44 1.65 -1.85 21.71
C LEU A 44 2.41 -0.63 21.15
N ALA A 45 3.73 -0.59 21.30
CA ALA A 45 4.57 0.48 20.72
C ALA A 45 4.39 0.54 19.19
N THR A 46 4.37 -0.62 18.52
CA THR A 46 4.09 -0.71 17.07
C THR A 46 2.68 -0.23 16.71
N THR A 47 1.70 -0.56 17.52
CA THR A 47 0.31 -0.10 17.33
C THR A 47 0.21 1.42 17.45
N ILE A 48 0.85 2.00 18.47
CA ILE A 48 0.93 3.46 18.67
C ILE A 48 1.64 4.12 17.48
N MET A 49 2.72 3.50 16.99
CA MET A 49 3.45 3.94 15.81
C MET A 49 2.52 4.04 14.58
N PHE A 50 1.70 3.03 14.29
CA PHE A 50 0.75 3.08 13.17
C PHE A 50 -0.27 4.20 13.33
N LEU A 51 -0.81 4.39 14.53
CA LEU A 51 -1.80 5.42 14.80
C LEU A 51 -1.21 6.83 14.62
N ILE A 52 -0.03 7.08 15.20
CA ILE A 52 0.66 8.36 15.08
C ILE A 52 1.05 8.65 13.63
N SER A 53 1.55 7.66 12.90
CA SER A 53 1.88 7.80 11.48
C SER A 53 0.64 8.18 10.66
N ALA A 54 -0.51 7.55 10.91
CA ALA A 54 -1.75 7.87 10.21
C ALA A 54 -2.24 9.30 10.51
N VAL A 55 -2.15 9.75 11.76
CA VAL A 55 -2.56 11.10 12.16
C VAL A 55 -1.58 12.15 11.62
N SER A 56 -0.28 11.91 11.75
CA SER A 56 0.75 12.86 11.27
C SER A 56 0.70 13.02 9.75
N ALA A 57 0.35 11.95 9.02
CA ALA A 57 0.19 11.99 7.56
C ALA A 57 -0.77 13.08 7.10
N ILE A 58 -1.86 13.32 7.84
CA ILE A 58 -2.83 14.38 7.52
C ILE A 58 -2.18 15.76 7.66
N GLY A 59 -1.48 16.00 8.79
CA GLY A 59 -0.81 17.27 9.05
C GLY A 59 0.27 17.58 7.99
N PHE A 60 1.13 16.60 7.71
CA PHE A 60 2.17 16.75 6.70
C PHE A 60 1.62 16.89 5.28
N ALA A 61 0.55 16.17 4.94
CA ALA A 61 -0.11 16.33 3.64
C ALA A 61 -0.63 17.75 3.48
N TYR A 62 -1.32 18.28 4.49
CA TYR A 62 -1.83 19.65 4.48
C TYR A 62 -0.70 20.68 4.34
N VAL A 63 0.39 20.50 5.09
CA VAL A 63 1.57 21.38 4.97
C VAL A 63 2.22 21.24 3.61
N GLY A 64 2.42 20.01 3.12
CA GLY A 64 3.01 19.71 1.80
C GLY A 64 2.16 20.21 0.63
N ASP A 65 0.83 20.21 0.77
CA ASP A 65 -0.08 20.77 -0.24
C ASP A 65 -0.13 22.30 -0.21
N ARG A 66 0.34 22.94 0.88
CA ARG A 66 0.34 24.39 1.08
C ARG A 66 1.71 25.06 0.93
N THR A 67 2.79 24.29 1.13
CA THR A 67 4.17 24.79 1.07
C THR A 67 4.96 24.05 0.00
N ASP A 68 6.25 24.32 -0.11
CA ASP A 68 7.13 23.56 -0.99
C ASP A 68 7.33 22.15 -0.45
N ARG A 69 7.17 21.14 -1.31
CA ARG A 69 7.13 19.72 -0.93
C ARG A 69 8.50 19.17 -0.55
N LYS A 70 9.56 19.66 -1.21
CA LYS A 70 10.92 19.15 -0.99
C LYS A 70 11.42 19.36 0.44
N PRO A 71 11.33 20.56 1.05
CA PRO A 71 11.67 20.76 2.47
C PRO A 71 10.83 19.90 3.42
N VAL A 72 9.54 19.75 3.15
CA VAL A 72 8.63 18.95 3.98
C VAL A 72 9.03 17.48 3.97
N LEU A 73 9.36 16.93 2.80
CA LEU A 73 9.86 15.55 2.67
C LEU A 73 11.20 15.34 3.36
N ILE A 74 12.15 16.26 3.19
CA ILE A 74 13.45 16.21 3.88
C ILE A 74 13.22 16.18 5.39
N THR A 75 12.40 17.09 5.90
CA THR A 75 12.07 17.18 7.33
C THR A 75 11.46 15.88 7.83
N GLY A 76 10.44 15.34 7.14
CA GLY A 76 9.82 14.05 7.49
C GLY A 76 10.83 12.92 7.49
N THR A 77 11.69 12.84 6.47
CA THR A 77 12.72 11.81 6.37
C THR A 77 13.75 11.91 7.49
N VAL A 78 14.25 13.10 7.81
CA VAL A 78 15.19 13.31 8.92
C VAL A 78 14.56 12.91 10.26
N ILE A 79 13.29 13.25 10.49
CA ILE A 79 12.57 12.89 11.72
C ILE A 79 12.45 11.37 11.86
N TRP A 80 12.02 10.64 10.83
CA TRP A 80 11.88 9.18 10.96
C TRP A 80 13.23 8.48 11.07
N VAL A 81 14.25 8.95 10.37
CA VAL A 81 15.62 8.44 10.49
C VAL A 81 16.15 8.63 11.93
N ALA A 82 15.98 9.83 12.49
CA ALA A 82 16.38 10.12 13.87
C ALA A 82 15.61 9.24 14.87
N GLY A 83 14.30 9.08 14.72
CA GLY A 83 13.48 8.22 15.57
C GLY A 83 13.86 6.73 15.47
N THR A 84 14.17 6.25 14.26
CA THR A 84 14.61 4.88 14.02
C THR A 84 16.00 4.64 14.66
N ALA A 85 16.93 5.58 14.49
CA ALA A 85 18.23 5.52 15.15
C ALA A 85 18.09 5.55 16.68
N TRP A 86 17.25 6.42 17.22
CA TRP A 86 16.98 6.50 18.67
C TRP A 86 16.37 5.19 19.18
N SER A 87 15.46 4.56 18.46
CA SER A 87 14.92 3.25 18.81
C SER A 87 16.03 2.18 18.91
N GLY A 88 16.99 2.19 17.97
CA GLY A 88 18.15 1.28 17.99
C GLY A 88 19.16 1.58 19.12
N LEU A 89 19.16 2.78 19.69
CA LEU A 89 20.03 3.19 20.78
C LEU A 89 19.34 3.16 22.15
N ALA A 90 18.08 2.69 22.20
CA ALA A 90 17.29 2.70 23.42
C ALA A 90 17.87 1.79 24.51
N GLY A 91 18.04 2.34 25.70
CA GLY A 91 18.45 1.60 26.91
C GLY A 91 17.28 1.20 27.82
N GLY A 92 16.02 1.49 27.42
CA GLY A 92 14.81 1.13 28.15
C GLY A 92 13.55 1.34 27.32
N TYR A 93 12.43 0.75 27.75
CA TYR A 93 11.17 0.76 27.01
C TYR A 93 10.66 2.16 26.70
N GLY A 94 10.76 3.10 27.65
CA GLY A 94 10.31 4.49 27.42
C GLY A 94 11.09 5.20 26.31
N GLN A 95 12.40 4.95 26.19
CA GLN A 95 13.24 5.48 25.11
C GLN A 95 12.89 4.82 23.78
N PHE A 96 12.68 3.50 23.77
CA PHE A 96 12.24 2.77 22.59
C PHE A 96 10.90 3.29 22.08
N LEU A 97 9.89 3.42 22.95
CA LEU A 97 8.58 3.97 22.61
C LEU A 97 8.70 5.42 22.10
N GLY A 98 9.50 6.25 22.76
CA GLY A 98 9.77 7.62 22.30
C GLY A 98 10.38 7.66 20.89
N GLY A 99 11.36 6.80 20.62
CA GLY A 99 11.95 6.64 19.30
C GLY A 99 10.94 6.19 18.25
N GLN A 100 10.07 5.22 18.58
CA GLN A 100 8.98 4.76 17.69
C GLN A 100 7.96 5.87 17.40
N ILE A 101 7.61 6.68 18.38
CA ILE A 101 6.69 7.83 18.21
C ILE A 101 7.31 8.88 17.27
N VAL A 102 8.58 9.22 17.46
CA VAL A 102 9.30 10.17 16.59
C VAL A 102 9.43 9.61 15.16
N ALA A 103 9.80 8.35 15.02
CA ALA A 103 9.86 7.69 13.72
C ALA A 103 8.50 7.72 13.02
N ALA A 104 7.43 7.36 13.72
CA ALA A 104 6.07 7.35 13.21
C ALA A 104 5.62 8.72 12.69
N PHE A 105 5.95 9.79 13.44
CA PHE A 105 5.62 11.14 13.05
C PHE A 105 6.25 11.52 11.69
N GLY A 106 7.52 11.17 11.49
CA GLY A 106 8.21 11.40 10.21
C GLY A 106 7.69 10.51 9.07
N LEU A 107 7.44 9.21 9.34
CA LEU A 107 6.94 8.24 8.35
C LEU A 107 5.62 8.68 7.71
N GLY A 108 4.67 9.18 8.53
CA GLY A 108 3.39 9.68 8.02
C GLY A 108 3.58 10.85 7.05
N GLY A 109 4.54 11.73 7.34
CA GLY A 109 4.88 12.87 6.48
C GLY A 109 5.44 12.44 5.14
N VAL A 110 6.42 11.52 5.14
CA VAL A 110 7.06 11.06 3.91
C VAL A 110 6.06 10.34 3.01
N ALA A 111 5.26 9.44 3.53
CA ALA A 111 4.30 8.66 2.75
C ALA A 111 3.30 9.55 1.99
N SER A 112 2.73 10.57 2.68
CA SER A 112 1.70 11.43 2.09
C SER A 112 2.25 12.41 1.05
N VAL A 113 3.35 13.08 1.35
CA VAL A 113 3.94 14.09 0.45
C VAL A 113 4.63 13.42 -0.74
N SER A 114 5.31 12.29 -0.54
CA SER A 114 5.92 11.52 -1.65
C SER A 114 4.88 11.04 -2.64
N PHE A 115 3.70 10.60 -2.19
CA PHE A 115 2.61 10.25 -3.10
C PHE A 115 2.22 11.41 -4.01
N ALA A 116 2.05 12.61 -3.46
CA ALA A 116 1.70 13.80 -4.23
C ALA A 116 2.79 14.12 -5.28
N VAL A 117 4.07 14.09 -4.88
CA VAL A 117 5.20 14.34 -5.78
C VAL A 117 5.28 13.31 -6.89
N VAL A 118 5.19 12.01 -6.57
CA VAL A 118 5.22 10.93 -7.57
C VAL A 118 4.05 11.06 -8.54
N SER A 119 2.86 11.44 -8.06
CA SER A 119 1.70 11.64 -8.93
C SER A 119 1.85 12.79 -9.93
N ASP A 120 2.67 13.81 -9.59
CA ASP A 120 2.97 14.93 -10.46
C ASP A 120 4.13 14.67 -11.43
N LEU A 121 5.00 13.69 -11.13
CA LEU A 121 6.06 13.23 -12.04
C LEU A 121 5.56 12.40 -13.23
N ILE A 122 4.37 11.82 -13.11
CA ILE A 122 3.92 10.74 -13.99
C ILE A 122 2.76 11.20 -14.87
N SER A 123 2.93 11.03 -16.18
CA SER A 123 1.85 11.32 -17.14
C SER A 123 0.59 10.49 -16.85
N PRO A 124 -0.62 11.03 -17.04
CA PRO A 124 -1.88 10.33 -16.79
C PRO A 124 -2.00 8.97 -17.48
N ARG A 125 -1.38 8.82 -18.67
CA ARG A 125 -1.42 7.60 -19.48
C ARG A 125 -0.68 6.39 -18.86
N ARG A 126 0.33 6.64 -18.00
CA ARG A 126 1.16 5.60 -17.36
C ARG A 126 1.04 5.58 -15.84
N ARG A 127 0.08 6.32 -15.31
CA ARG A 127 -0.07 6.53 -13.86
C ARG A 127 -0.31 5.22 -13.12
N GLY A 128 -1.18 4.34 -13.64
CA GLY A 128 -1.46 3.04 -13.03
C GLY A 128 -0.21 2.14 -12.93
N LEU A 129 0.60 2.07 -13.99
CA LEU A 129 1.84 1.27 -13.98
C LEU A 129 2.83 1.79 -12.91
N VAL A 130 3.10 3.10 -12.88
CA VAL A 130 4.09 3.64 -11.95
C VAL A 130 3.58 3.62 -10.51
N MET A 131 2.26 3.81 -10.30
CA MET A 131 1.67 3.61 -8.98
C MET A 131 1.68 2.14 -8.54
N SER A 132 1.75 1.19 -9.48
CA SER A 132 2.02 -0.22 -9.14
C SER A 132 3.41 -0.41 -8.56
N PHE A 133 4.45 0.22 -9.14
CA PHE A 133 5.80 0.19 -8.57
C PHE A 133 5.87 0.88 -7.21
N TRP A 134 5.12 1.95 -7.02
CA TRP A 134 4.98 2.60 -5.72
C TRP A 134 4.36 1.66 -4.68
N GLY A 135 3.24 1.02 -4.99
CA GLY A 135 2.60 0.05 -4.10
C GLY A 135 3.47 -1.19 -3.84
N LEU A 136 4.15 -1.70 -4.87
CA LEU A 136 5.07 -2.83 -4.76
C LEU A 136 6.27 -2.50 -3.86
N SER A 137 6.83 -1.29 -3.97
CA SER A 137 7.96 -0.86 -3.13
C SER A 137 7.62 -0.88 -1.64
N GLN A 138 6.39 -0.56 -1.29
CA GLN A 138 5.93 -0.64 0.10
C GLN A 138 5.92 -2.09 0.61
N GLY A 139 5.40 -3.03 -0.18
CA GLY A 139 5.42 -4.46 0.16
C GLY A 139 6.83 -5.04 0.23
N VAL A 140 7.67 -4.74 -0.74
CA VAL A 140 9.08 -5.14 -0.78
C VAL A 140 9.85 -4.53 0.40
N GLY A 141 9.56 -3.26 0.74
CA GLY A 141 10.13 -2.60 1.90
C GLY A 141 9.79 -3.34 3.21
N THR A 142 8.52 -3.63 3.44
CA THR A 142 8.08 -4.36 4.63
C THR A 142 8.76 -5.73 4.72
N LEU A 143 8.82 -6.48 3.62
CA LEU A 143 9.50 -7.77 3.57
C LEU A 143 11.00 -7.63 3.85
N ALA A 144 11.67 -6.65 3.24
CA ALA A 144 13.08 -6.37 3.48
C ALA A 144 13.35 -6.01 4.96
N GLY A 145 12.49 -5.18 5.57
CA GLY A 145 12.56 -4.86 6.99
C GLY A 145 12.43 -6.10 7.88
N THR A 146 11.45 -6.95 7.59
CA THR A 146 11.24 -8.21 8.32
C THR A 146 12.45 -9.14 8.19
N LEU A 147 13.02 -9.28 7.00
CA LEU A 147 14.22 -10.09 6.77
C LEU A 147 15.45 -9.49 7.46
N LEU A 148 15.66 -8.17 7.37
CA LEU A 148 16.74 -7.49 8.07
C LEU A 148 16.61 -7.65 9.60
N GLY A 149 15.38 -7.50 10.13
CA GLY A 149 15.06 -7.76 11.52
C GLY A 149 15.46 -9.17 11.93
N GLY A 150 15.05 -10.18 11.18
CA GLY A 150 15.40 -11.58 11.46
C GLY A 150 16.88 -11.89 11.31
N ILE A 151 17.52 -11.44 10.22
CA ILE A 151 18.91 -11.80 9.88
C ILE A 151 19.93 -11.03 10.74
N LEU A 152 19.76 -9.72 10.91
CA LEU A 152 20.70 -8.90 11.69
C LEU A 152 20.34 -8.86 13.19
N GLY A 153 19.04 -8.96 13.48
CA GLY A 153 18.55 -8.82 14.85
C GLY A 153 18.65 -10.09 15.70
N HIS A 154 19.00 -11.26 15.12
CA HIS A 154 19.16 -12.49 15.90
C HIS A 154 20.34 -12.42 16.88
N THR A 155 21.36 -11.64 16.57
CA THR A 155 22.52 -11.43 17.46
C THR A 155 22.40 -10.17 18.31
N ASP A 156 21.82 -9.12 17.75
CA ASP A 156 21.63 -7.82 18.40
C ASP A 156 20.48 -7.09 17.71
N TRP A 157 19.35 -6.97 18.39
CA TRP A 157 18.14 -6.33 17.85
C TRP A 157 18.32 -4.86 17.49
N ARG A 158 19.37 -4.19 17.98
CA ARG A 158 19.66 -2.79 17.70
C ARG A 158 20.24 -2.57 16.30
N ARG A 159 21.02 -3.54 15.79
CA ARG A 159 21.72 -3.43 14.51
C ARG A 159 20.81 -3.15 13.32
N PRO A 160 19.67 -3.84 13.10
CA PRO A 160 18.82 -3.57 11.97
C PRO A 160 18.23 -2.15 12.00
N PHE A 161 17.94 -1.57 13.16
CA PHE A 161 17.49 -0.18 13.30
C PHE A 161 18.57 0.80 12.82
N LEU A 162 19.82 0.60 13.24
CA LEU A 162 20.93 1.46 12.84
C LEU A 162 21.25 1.35 11.35
N VAL A 163 21.15 0.14 10.79
CA VAL A 163 21.36 -0.09 9.35
C VAL A 163 20.27 0.61 8.52
N VAL A 164 19.00 0.50 8.92
CA VAL A 164 17.89 1.18 8.23
C VAL A 164 17.99 2.70 8.40
N ALA A 165 18.38 3.18 9.57
CA ALA A 165 18.62 4.62 9.78
C ALA A 165 19.77 5.13 8.90
N ALA A 166 20.87 4.41 8.80
CA ALA A 166 22.01 4.75 7.92
C ALA A 166 21.57 4.77 6.44
N ALA A 167 20.82 3.76 6.00
CA ALA A 167 20.23 3.75 4.65
C ALA A 167 19.31 4.94 4.42
N GLY A 168 18.53 5.34 5.44
CA GLY A 168 17.69 6.54 5.41
C GLY A 168 18.49 7.84 5.25
N VAL A 169 19.64 7.96 5.92
CA VAL A 169 20.56 9.10 5.73
C VAL A 169 21.04 9.15 4.27
N VAL A 170 21.51 8.04 3.71
CA VAL A 170 21.96 7.96 2.31
C VAL A 170 20.83 8.33 1.36
N ALA A 171 19.62 7.81 1.59
CA ALA A 171 18.46 8.15 0.78
C ALA A 171 18.08 9.64 0.88
N THR A 172 18.23 10.26 2.07
CA THR A 172 18.01 11.69 2.27
C THR A 172 19.01 12.51 1.43
N LEU A 173 20.28 12.13 1.46
CA LEU A 173 21.33 12.78 0.64
C LEU A 173 21.05 12.61 -0.87
N ALA A 174 20.66 11.42 -1.29
CA ALA A 174 20.25 11.17 -2.67
C ALA A 174 19.03 12.02 -3.06
N TYR A 175 18.09 12.23 -2.14
CA TYR A 175 16.92 13.06 -2.36
C TYR A 175 17.26 14.55 -2.52
N LEU A 176 18.27 15.07 -1.84
CA LEU A 176 18.75 16.45 -2.03
C LEU A 176 19.15 16.73 -3.49
N LEU A 177 19.65 15.69 -4.19
CA LEU A 177 20.08 15.75 -5.58
C LEU A 177 18.93 15.53 -6.59
N THR A 178 17.71 15.27 -6.14
CA THR A 178 16.57 15.10 -7.04
C THR A 178 16.13 16.43 -7.63
N TYR A 179 15.53 16.35 -8.81
CA TYR A 179 14.85 17.47 -9.43
C TYR A 179 13.66 17.91 -8.56
N ASP A 180 13.53 19.22 -8.36
CA ASP A 180 12.35 19.77 -7.69
C ASP A 180 11.18 19.73 -8.67
N VAL A 181 10.14 18.98 -8.31
CA VAL A 181 9.01 18.67 -9.19
C VAL A 181 7.96 19.74 -9.03
N PRO A 182 7.73 20.58 -10.05
CA PRO A 182 6.65 21.55 -10.02
C PRO A 182 5.29 20.85 -9.86
N ARG A 183 4.35 21.52 -9.20
CA ARG A 183 3.00 21.00 -9.06
C ARG A 183 2.34 20.91 -10.42
N GLY A 184 1.67 19.77 -10.68
CA GLY A 184 0.97 19.57 -11.93
C GLY A 184 1.88 19.39 -13.16
N ASP A 185 3.19 19.19 -12.99
CA ASP A 185 4.18 19.04 -14.09
C ASP A 185 3.77 17.94 -15.11
N SER A 186 3.02 16.94 -14.67
CA SER A 186 2.52 15.88 -15.54
C SER A 186 1.19 16.20 -16.23
N GLN A 187 0.56 17.32 -15.92
CA GLN A 187 -0.76 17.68 -16.50
C GLN A 187 -0.54 18.40 -17.83
N PRO A 188 -1.08 17.86 -18.93
CA PRO A 188 -0.95 18.50 -20.25
C PRO A 188 -1.55 19.92 -20.30
N GLU A 189 -2.60 20.16 -19.48
CA GLU A 189 -3.33 21.42 -19.41
C GLU A 189 -2.46 22.56 -18.83
N LEU A 190 -1.49 22.20 -17.98
CA LEU A 190 -0.61 23.14 -17.29
C LEU A 190 0.77 23.26 -17.96
N ALA A 191 0.94 22.69 -19.15
CA ALA A 191 2.23 22.71 -19.83
C ALA A 191 2.73 24.14 -20.09
N GLY A 192 3.90 24.48 -19.54
CA GLY A 192 4.50 25.81 -19.68
C GLY A 192 3.95 26.89 -18.75
N ILE A 193 3.16 26.52 -17.75
CA ILE A 193 2.60 27.44 -16.75
C ILE A 193 3.14 27.05 -15.37
N GLU A 194 3.55 28.02 -14.59
CA GLU A 194 3.90 27.83 -13.18
C GLU A 194 2.61 27.70 -12.36
N TYR A 195 2.36 26.51 -11.83
CA TYR A 195 1.17 26.22 -11.04
C TYR A 195 1.44 26.47 -9.57
N ASP A 196 1.02 27.64 -9.06
CA ASP A 196 1.25 28.06 -7.66
C ASP A 196 0.00 27.91 -6.76
N GLU A 197 -1.07 27.26 -7.26
CA GLU A 197 -2.25 27.00 -6.46
C GLU A 197 -1.95 26.07 -5.28
N ARG A 198 -2.39 26.47 -4.09
CA ARG A 198 -2.14 25.81 -2.81
C ARG A 198 -3.44 25.52 -2.08
N ILE A 199 -3.48 24.42 -1.31
CA ILE A 199 -4.67 24.05 -0.54
C ILE A 199 -5.03 25.14 0.49
N LYS A 200 -6.34 25.43 0.59
CA LYS A 200 -6.94 26.33 1.58
C LYS A 200 -7.86 25.54 2.51
N HIS A 201 -8.15 26.05 3.70
CA HIS A 201 -9.12 25.40 4.60
C HIS A 201 -10.51 25.23 3.95
N ALA A 202 -10.89 26.17 3.08
CA ALA A 202 -12.13 26.13 2.32
C ALA A 202 -12.19 24.96 1.31
N ASP A 203 -11.07 24.34 0.97
CA ASP A 203 -11.01 23.24 0.00
C ASP A 203 -11.44 21.90 0.61
N LEU A 204 -11.34 21.72 1.93
CA LEU A 204 -11.73 20.47 2.59
C LEU A 204 -13.19 20.07 2.31
N PRO A 205 -14.19 20.96 2.42
CA PRO A 205 -15.55 20.65 1.99
C PRO A 205 -15.66 20.35 0.48
N VAL A 206 -14.87 21.01 -0.35
CA VAL A 206 -14.85 20.78 -1.80
C VAL A 206 -14.32 19.38 -2.12
N ILE A 207 -13.24 18.95 -1.46
CA ILE A 207 -12.67 17.61 -1.57
C ILE A 207 -13.72 16.54 -1.22
N LEU A 208 -14.43 16.73 -0.10
CA LEU A 208 -15.43 15.77 0.39
C LEU A 208 -16.77 15.84 -0.39
N LYS A 209 -17.08 16.94 -1.07
CA LYS A 209 -18.24 17.03 -1.98
C LYS A 209 -18.04 16.22 -3.27
N ARG A 210 -16.80 15.95 -3.68
CA ARG A 210 -16.51 15.07 -4.81
C ARG A 210 -16.85 13.64 -4.45
N ARG A 211 -17.91 13.11 -5.05
CA ARG A 211 -18.42 11.77 -4.71
C ARG A 211 -17.41 10.68 -4.94
N THR A 212 -16.56 10.80 -5.95
CA THR A 212 -15.49 9.83 -6.20
C THR A 212 -14.49 9.78 -5.04
N ASN A 213 -14.08 10.93 -4.49
CA ASN A 213 -13.20 10.97 -3.30
C ASN A 213 -13.82 10.23 -2.12
N VAL A 214 -15.11 10.47 -1.85
CA VAL A 214 -15.82 9.80 -0.74
C VAL A 214 -15.77 8.28 -0.92
N TRP A 215 -16.06 7.78 -2.13
CA TRP A 215 -16.00 6.34 -2.41
C TRP A 215 -14.58 5.79 -2.29
N LEU A 216 -13.57 6.52 -2.80
CA LEU A 216 -12.16 6.12 -2.70
C LEU A 216 -11.63 6.10 -1.27
N ILE A 217 -12.14 6.96 -0.39
CA ILE A 217 -11.76 7.00 1.03
C ILE A 217 -12.47 5.85 1.78
N LEU A 218 -13.79 5.72 1.65
CA LEU A 218 -14.58 4.76 2.42
C LEU A 218 -14.28 3.30 2.05
N GLN A 219 -14.04 3.01 0.76
CA GLN A 219 -13.72 1.65 0.31
C GLN A 219 -12.48 1.09 1.01
N GLY A 220 -11.52 1.96 1.35
CA GLY A 220 -10.32 1.57 2.06
C GLY A 220 -10.59 0.95 3.42
N GLY A 221 -11.59 1.46 4.16
CA GLY A 221 -11.99 0.90 5.44
C GLY A 221 -12.40 -0.57 5.33
N THR A 222 -13.29 -0.88 4.39
CA THR A 222 -13.77 -2.26 4.20
C THR A 222 -12.71 -3.16 3.57
N ALA A 223 -11.95 -2.68 2.58
CA ALA A 223 -10.84 -3.41 2.00
C ALA A 223 -9.80 -3.81 3.07
N GLN A 224 -9.46 -2.87 3.94
CA GLN A 224 -8.43 -3.10 4.96
C GLN A 224 -8.94 -3.96 6.13
N ILE A 225 -10.24 -4.02 6.40
CA ILE A 225 -10.80 -5.03 7.32
C ILE A 225 -10.51 -6.44 6.76
N ALA A 226 -10.77 -6.68 5.47
CA ALA A 226 -10.46 -7.96 4.84
C ALA A 226 -8.94 -8.26 4.85
N PHE A 227 -8.09 -7.32 4.43
CA PHE A 227 -6.63 -7.48 4.47
C PHE A 227 -6.08 -7.64 5.89
N GLY A 228 -6.62 -6.93 6.87
CA GLY A 228 -6.23 -7.05 8.27
C GLY A 228 -6.48 -8.45 8.84
N SER A 229 -7.53 -9.12 8.38
CA SER A 229 -7.80 -10.51 8.77
C SER A 229 -6.74 -11.48 8.24
N LEU A 230 -6.16 -11.23 7.04
CA LEU A 230 -5.16 -12.11 6.42
C LEU A 230 -3.82 -12.16 7.18
N VAL A 231 -3.60 -11.29 8.16
CA VAL A 231 -2.45 -11.39 9.10
C VAL A 231 -2.48 -12.73 9.84
N TRP A 232 -3.65 -13.34 10.00
CA TRP A 232 -3.85 -14.62 10.67
C TRP A 232 -3.70 -15.85 9.75
N LEU A 233 -3.35 -15.65 8.50
CA LEU A 233 -3.15 -16.74 7.54
C LEU A 233 -2.11 -17.79 7.99
N PRO A 234 -0.96 -17.40 8.61
CA PRO A 234 -0.02 -18.37 9.17
C PRO A 234 -0.65 -19.27 10.22
N VAL A 235 -1.59 -18.76 11.01
CA VAL A 235 -2.29 -19.52 12.07
C VAL A 235 -3.19 -20.58 11.46
N LEU A 236 -3.91 -20.27 10.37
CA LEU A 236 -4.72 -21.26 9.65
C LEU A 236 -3.85 -22.41 9.11
N PHE A 237 -2.73 -22.09 8.45
CA PHE A 237 -1.86 -23.11 7.88
C PHE A 237 -1.13 -23.91 8.96
N ARG A 238 -0.76 -23.28 10.07
CA ARG A 238 -0.25 -23.97 11.26
C ARG A 238 -1.26 -24.98 11.79
N ALA A 239 -2.49 -24.54 12.02
CA ALA A 239 -3.54 -25.40 12.56
C ALA A 239 -3.86 -26.58 11.63
N ARG A 240 -3.77 -26.40 10.31
CA ARG A 240 -3.89 -27.49 9.33
C ARG A 240 -2.76 -28.50 9.41
N ALA A 241 -1.52 -28.04 9.69
CA ALA A 241 -0.40 -28.94 9.88
C ALA A 241 -0.54 -29.70 11.21
N GLU A 242 -0.94 -29.04 12.29
CA GLU A 242 -1.20 -29.66 13.59
C GLU A 242 -2.31 -30.74 13.50
N ASP A 243 -3.38 -30.47 12.75
CA ASP A 243 -4.48 -31.42 12.49
C ASP A 243 -4.01 -32.67 11.72
N GLN A 244 -2.93 -32.55 10.93
CA GLN A 244 -2.28 -33.67 10.23
C GLN A 244 -1.21 -34.38 11.08
N GLY A 245 -1.04 -34.00 12.36
CA GLY A 245 -0.16 -34.67 13.30
C GLY A 245 1.25 -34.11 13.38
N TYR A 246 1.56 -32.97 12.73
CA TYR A 246 2.86 -32.34 12.86
C TYR A 246 3.07 -31.72 14.24
N THR A 247 4.31 -31.79 14.72
CA THR A 247 4.70 -31.09 15.94
C THR A 247 4.50 -29.57 15.81
N THR A 248 4.18 -28.89 16.92
CA THR A 248 3.91 -27.45 16.91
C THR A 248 5.04 -26.64 16.27
N GLY A 249 6.31 -27.02 16.53
CA GLY A 249 7.47 -26.33 15.94
C GLY A 249 7.50 -26.43 14.40
N THR A 250 7.32 -27.64 13.87
CA THR A 250 7.23 -27.88 12.42
C THR A 250 6.01 -27.18 11.82
N ALA A 251 4.86 -27.25 12.48
CA ALA A 251 3.61 -26.64 12.02
C ALA A 251 3.72 -25.10 11.95
N VAL A 252 4.34 -24.44 12.90
CA VAL A 252 4.61 -22.99 12.88
C VAL A 252 5.47 -22.61 11.65
N LEU A 253 6.51 -23.39 11.39
CA LEU A 253 7.39 -23.15 10.25
C LEU A 253 6.66 -23.33 8.92
N ILE A 254 5.89 -24.43 8.79
CA ILE A 254 5.00 -24.68 7.62
C ILE A 254 4.05 -23.52 7.40
N GLY A 255 3.35 -23.08 8.45
CA GLY A 255 2.40 -21.98 8.37
C GLY A 255 3.03 -20.66 7.92
N SER A 256 4.22 -20.36 8.44
CA SER A 256 4.97 -19.15 8.08
C SER A 256 5.45 -19.17 6.62
N VAL A 257 5.96 -20.30 6.14
CA VAL A 257 6.43 -20.44 4.76
C VAL A 257 5.28 -20.32 3.78
N PHE A 258 4.16 -21.02 4.00
CA PHE A 258 2.99 -20.89 3.13
C PHE A 258 2.41 -19.48 3.12
N ALA A 259 2.33 -18.81 4.27
CA ALA A 259 1.86 -17.44 4.34
C ALA A 259 2.78 -16.46 3.60
N THR A 260 4.09 -16.73 3.60
CA THR A 260 5.06 -15.93 2.83
C THR A 260 4.89 -16.13 1.33
N ILE A 261 4.77 -17.39 0.88
CA ILE A 261 4.55 -17.73 -0.54
C ILE A 261 3.23 -17.12 -1.04
N PHE A 262 2.19 -17.14 -0.23
CA PHE A 262 0.91 -16.49 -0.52
C PHE A 262 1.08 -15.02 -0.93
N GLN A 263 1.98 -14.29 -0.28
CA GLN A 263 2.20 -12.86 -0.56
C GLN A 263 2.85 -12.59 -1.93
N LEU A 264 3.39 -13.59 -2.63
CA LEU A 264 3.93 -13.41 -3.98
C LEU A 264 2.89 -12.89 -4.98
N GLY A 265 1.61 -13.21 -4.78
CA GLY A 265 0.52 -12.69 -5.60
C GLY A 265 0.43 -11.16 -5.60
N ALA A 266 0.85 -10.50 -4.51
CA ALA A 266 0.84 -9.04 -4.43
C ALA A 266 1.80 -8.38 -5.43
N ALA A 267 2.91 -9.04 -5.79
CA ALA A 267 3.85 -8.54 -6.80
C ALA A 267 3.18 -8.40 -8.18
N LEU A 268 2.15 -9.21 -8.45
CA LEU A 268 1.37 -9.17 -9.71
C LEU A 268 0.37 -8.00 -9.76
N SER A 269 0.30 -7.14 -8.74
CA SER A 269 -0.49 -5.89 -8.75
C SER A 269 -0.17 -4.99 -9.95
N ILE A 270 1.05 -5.10 -10.50
CA ILE A 270 1.48 -4.43 -11.74
C ILE A 270 0.53 -4.73 -12.89
N LEU A 271 0.05 -5.98 -13.02
CA LEU A 271 -0.92 -6.37 -14.05
C LEU A 271 -2.25 -5.62 -13.88
N GLY A 272 -2.65 -5.38 -12.63
CA GLY A 272 -3.83 -4.57 -12.31
C GLY A 272 -3.67 -3.10 -12.72
N GLY A 273 -2.49 -2.52 -12.49
CA GLY A 273 -2.18 -1.17 -12.96
C GLY A 273 -2.19 -1.03 -14.48
N LEU A 274 -1.55 -1.99 -15.18
CA LEU A 274 -1.56 -2.06 -16.66
C LEU A 274 -2.97 -2.25 -17.23
N ALA A 275 -3.78 -3.13 -16.62
CA ALA A 275 -5.17 -3.36 -17.02
C ALA A 275 -6.00 -2.09 -16.82
N GLY A 276 -5.82 -1.39 -15.68
CA GLY A 276 -6.45 -0.13 -15.38
C GLY A 276 -6.10 0.94 -16.42
N ASP A 277 -4.82 1.12 -16.73
CA ASP A 277 -4.36 2.09 -17.73
C ASP A 277 -4.88 1.77 -19.14
N ARG A 278 -4.92 0.48 -19.50
CA ARG A 278 -5.43 0.06 -20.82
C ARG A 278 -6.92 0.32 -20.96
N LEU A 279 -7.70 0.02 -19.92
CA LEU A 279 -9.14 0.26 -19.93
C LEU A 279 -9.47 1.76 -19.80
N GLN A 280 -8.67 2.53 -19.04
CA GLN A 280 -8.81 3.97 -18.89
C GLN A 280 -8.67 4.72 -20.22
N ARG A 281 -7.85 4.22 -21.16
CA ARG A 281 -7.73 4.80 -22.51
C ARG A 281 -9.01 4.64 -23.35
N ARG A 282 -9.87 3.67 -23.01
CA ARG A 282 -11.13 3.41 -23.71
C ARG A 282 -12.34 4.07 -23.00
N THR A 283 -12.26 4.20 -21.69
CA THR A 283 -13.34 4.77 -20.87
C THR A 283 -12.78 5.40 -19.60
N PRO A 284 -13.22 6.60 -19.20
CA PRO A 284 -12.77 7.24 -17.96
C PRO A 284 -13.11 6.45 -16.69
N ARG A 285 -13.94 5.40 -16.81
CA ARG A 285 -14.34 4.49 -15.74
C ARG A 285 -13.36 3.32 -15.55
N GLY A 286 -12.36 3.18 -16.43
CA GLY A 286 -11.55 1.98 -16.57
C GLY A 286 -10.89 1.50 -15.30
N ARG A 287 -10.20 2.38 -14.58
CA ARG A 287 -9.50 2.04 -13.34
C ARG A 287 -10.45 1.62 -12.23
N ALA A 288 -11.58 2.32 -12.09
CA ALA A 288 -12.59 1.97 -11.09
C ALA A 288 -13.22 0.60 -11.37
N LEU A 289 -13.48 0.28 -12.65
CA LEU A 289 -14.03 -1.02 -13.04
C LEU A 289 -13.04 -2.16 -12.83
N VAL A 290 -11.75 -1.96 -13.16
CA VAL A 290 -10.70 -2.98 -12.90
C VAL A 290 -10.59 -3.26 -11.41
N ALA A 291 -10.58 -2.22 -10.56
CA ALA A 291 -10.55 -2.38 -9.11
C ALA A 291 -11.82 -3.09 -8.59
N ALA A 292 -13.02 -2.69 -9.04
CA ALA A 292 -14.28 -3.30 -8.63
C ALA A 292 -14.32 -4.81 -9.00
N VAL A 293 -14.04 -5.14 -10.25
CA VAL A 293 -14.07 -6.53 -10.74
C VAL A 293 -13.00 -7.36 -10.02
N GLY A 294 -11.79 -6.81 -9.84
CA GLY A 294 -10.70 -7.50 -9.17
C GLY A 294 -11.08 -7.92 -7.74
N VAL A 295 -11.54 -6.98 -6.90
CA VAL A 295 -11.87 -7.32 -5.51
C VAL A 295 -13.09 -8.23 -5.41
N LEU A 296 -14.12 -8.05 -6.26
CA LEU A 296 -15.31 -8.92 -6.25
C LEU A 296 -15.00 -10.35 -6.72
N ALA A 297 -14.21 -10.48 -7.77
CA ALA A 297 -13.82 -11.79 -8.31
C ALA A 297 -12.89 -12.56 -7.35
N ALA A 298 -12.18 -11.88 -6.46
CA ALA A 298 -11.31 -12.51 -5.48
C ALA A 298 -12.10 -13.19 -4.33
N VAL A 299 -13.30 -12.72 -4.00
CA VAL A 299 -14.09 -13.25 -2.85
C VAL A 299 -14.29 -14.77 -2.96
N PRO A 300 -14.84 -15.32 -4.06
CA PRO A 300 -15.01 -16.77 -4.17
C PRO A 300 -13.68 -17.53 -4.14
N LEU A 301 -12.60 -16.94 -4.66
CA LEU A 301 -11.28 -17.56 -4.62
C LEU A 301 -10.72 -17.65 -3.21
N TYR A 302 -10.92 -16.63 -2.37
CA TYR A 302 -10.55 -16.70 -0.95
C TYR A 302 -11.38 -17.74 -0.21
N VAL A 303 -12.70 -17.82 -0.46
CA VAL A 303 -13.54 -18.86 0.13
C VAL A 303 -13.00 -20.25 -0.26
N VAL A 304 -12.73 -20.48 -1.54
CA VAL A 304 -12.12 -21.74 -2.00
C VAL A 304 -10.78 -22.00 -1.28
N LEU A 305 -9.88 -21.00 -1.22
CA LEU A 305 -8.58 -21.11 -0.58
C LEU A 305 -8.68 -21.59 0.88
N PHE A 306 -9.65 -21.06 1.63
CA PHE A 306 -9.78 -21.40 3.05
C PHE A 306 -10.44 -22.75 3.30
N PHE A 307 -11.11 -23.36 2.31
CA PHE A 307 -11.76 -24.65 2.46
C PHE A 307 -11.13 -25.75 1.61
N VAL A 308 -10.17 -25.44 0.71
CA VAL A 308 -9.43 -26.49 -0.01
C VAL A 308 -8.63 -27.31 0.99
N PRO A 309 -8.82 -28.63 1.03
CA PRO A 309 -7.99 -29.49 1.88
C PRO A 309 -6.55 -29.49 1.34
N MET A 310 -5.58 -29.23 2.22
CA MET A 310 -4.15 -29.27 1.89
C MET A 310 -3.55 -30.54 2.50
N ARG A 311 -3.01 -31.40 1.65
CA ARG A 311 -2.18 -32.51 2.11
C ARG A 311 -0.75 -32.03 2.19
N ILE A 312 -0.18 -32.03 3.40
CA ILE A 312 1.18 -31.57 3.66
C ILE A 312 2.06 -32.80 3.88
N THR A 313 3.14 -32.91 3.12
CA THR A 313 4.11 -34.01 3.20
C THR A 313 5.50 -33.42 3.39
N VAL A 314 5.89 -33.24 4.66
CA VAL A 314 7.15 -32.59 5.06
C VAL A 314 7.79 -33.43 6.17
N PRO A 315 9.13 -33.55 6.23
CA PRO A 315 9.78 -34.27 7.31
C PRO A 315 9.55 -33.57 8.64
N ASP A 316 8.89 -34.25 9.59
CA ASP A 316 8.65 -33.72 10.94
C ASP A 316 9.90 -33.84 11.81
N GLY A 317 10.11 -32.85 12.70
CA GLY A 317 11.27 -32.82 13.59
C GLY A 317 12.63 -32.60 12.88
N ALA A 318 12.63 -32.41 11.56
CA ALA A 318 13.84 -32.10 10.82
C ALA A 318 14.29 -30.64 11.01
N GLY A 319 15.55 -30.35 10.70
CA GLY A 319 16.07 -28.98 10.75
C GLY A 319 15.32 -28.04 9.80
N THR A 320 15.25 -26.74 10.15
CA THR A 320 14.51 -25.69 9.45
C THR A 320 14.67 -25.72 7.93
N GLY A 321 15.89 -25.91 7.43
CA GLY A 321 16.15 -25.98 5.99
C GLY A 321 15.52 -27.17 5.28
N ALA A 322 15.36 -28.32 5.96
CA ALA A 322 14.71 -29.51 5.42
C ALA A 322 13.19 -29.30 5.35
N VAL A 323 12.60 -28.70 6.37
CA VAL A 323 11.17 -28.35 6.38
C VAL A 323 10.85 -27.35 5.26
N ILE A 324 11.63 -26.28 5.12
CA ILE A 324 11.43 -25.29 4.04
C ILE A 324 11.51 -25.96 2.67
N ARG A 325 12.53 -26.78 2.42
CA ARG A 325 12.65 -27.53 1.15
C ARG A 325 11.45 -28.46 0.93
N GLY A 326 10.98 -29.13 1.97
CA GLY A 326 9.79 -29.98 1.93
C GLY A 326 8.54 -29.19 1.55
N VAL A 327 8.30 -28.02 2.18
CA VAL A 327 7.17 -27.13 1.83
C VAL A 327 7.26 -26.68 0.38
N LEU A 328 8.45 -26.27 -0.10
CA LEU A 328 8.65 -25.87 -1.49
C LEU A 328 8.45 -27.04 -2.46
N ALA A 329 8.90 -28.23 -2.09
CA ALA A 329 8.66 -29.44 -2.89
C ALA A 329 7.16 -29.75 -3.00
N ASN A 330 6.38 -29.59 -1.92
CA ASN A 330 4.95 -29.83 -1.90
C ASN A 330 4.17 -28.95 -2.92
N LEU A 331 4.70 -27.79 -3.30
CA LEU A 331 4.09 -26.96 -4.33
C LEU A 331 3.96 -27.65 -5.68
N VAL A 332 4.83 -28.64 -5.94
CA VAL A 332 4.89 -29.39 -7.19
C VAL A 332 4.45 -30.85 -6.98
N THR A 333 4.80 -31.46 -5.85
CA THR A 333 4.56 -32.88 -5.59
C THR A 333 3.15 -33.16 -5.07
N GLU A 334 2.54 -32.18 -4.36
CA GLU A 334 1.20 -32.33 -3.78
C GLU A 334 0.18 -31.47 -4.54
N PRO A 335 -0.69 -32.06 -5.38
CA PRO A 335 -1.62 -31.29 -6.22
C PRO A 335 -2.52 -30.33 -5.43
N THR A 336 -2.94 -30.70 -4.21
CA THR A 336 -3.80 -29.88 -3.36
C THR A 336 -3.08 -28.61 -2.88
N VAL A 337 -1.78 -28.70 -2.60
CA VAL A 337 -0.93 -27.57 -2.23
C VAL A 337 -0.70 -26.66 -3.44
N GLY A 338 -0.43 -27.25 -4.62
CA GLY A 338 -0.26 -26.51 -5.87
C GLY A 338 -1.54 -25.73 -6.25
N ILE A 339 -2.72 -26.36 -6.14
CA ILE A 339 -4.01 -25.70 -6.37
C ILE A 339 -4.22 -24.56 -5.36
N CYS A 340 -3.97 -24.83 -4.08
CA CYS A 340 -4.12 -23.83 -3.02
C CYS A 340 -3.23 -22.60 -3.29
N LEU A 341 -1.97 -22.80 -3.71
CA LEU A 341 -1.07 -21.73 -4.10
C LEU A 341 -1.59 -20.97 -5.33
N ALA A 342 -2.01 -21.66 -6.38
CA ALA A 342 -2.52 -21.01 -7.58
C ALA A 342 -3.73 -20.13 -7.28
N VAL A 343 -4.68 -20.64 -6.50
CA VAL A 343 -5.86 -19.88 -6.04
C VAL A 343 -5.43 -18.68 -5.19
N ALA A 344 -4.48 -18.87 -4.26
CA ALA A 344 -3.95 -17.80 -3.41
C ALA A 344 -3.31 -16.67 -4.22
N VAL A 345 -2.43 -17.03 -5.17
CA VAL A 345 -1.74 -16.06 -6.02
C VAL A 345 -2.73 -15.28 -6.89
N VAL A 346 -3.72 -15.96 -7.48
CA VAL A 346 -4.75 -15.28 -8.29
C VAL A 346 -5.64 -14.39 -7.42
N ALA A 347 -6.08 -14.86 -6.26
CA ALA A 347 -6.91 -14.07 -5.34
C ALA A 347 -6.19 -12.80 -4.88
N LEU A 348 -4.91 -12.92 -4.49
CA LEU A 348 -4.13 -11.78 -4.04
C LEU A 348 -3.74 -10.84 -5.21
N MET A 349 -3.46 -11.38 -6.39
CA MET A 349 -3.26 -10.58 -7.61
C MET A 349 -4.48 -9.71 -7.90
N LEU A 350 -5.68 -10.29 -7.87
CA LEU A 350 -6.94 -9.59 -8.14
C LEU A 350 -7.22 -8.52 -7.09
N THR A 351 -7.05 -8.81 -5.81
CA THR A 351 -7.25 -7.81 -4.75
C THR A 351 -6.17 -6.72 -4.75
N SER A 352 -4.91 -7.09 -5.03
CA SER A 352 -3.80 -6.14 -5.09
C SER A 352 -3.88 -5.20 -6.29
N ALA A 353 -4.64 -5.54 -7.35
CA ALA A 353 -4.97 -4.65 -8.45
C ALA A 353 -5.71 -3.37 -8.01
N ASN A 354 -6.37 -3.42 -6.85
CA ASN A 354 -6.99 -2.26 -6.21
C ASN A 354 -5.98 -1.12 -6.00
N SER A 355 -4.83 -1.39 -5.40
CA SER A 355 -3.87 -0.38 -4.94
C SER A 355 -3.40 0.58 -6.06
N PRO A 356 -2.84 0.14 -7.20
CA PRO A 356 -2.39 1.04 -8.25
C PRO A 356 -3.53 1.84 -8.88
N ASN A 357 -4.71 1.26 -8.99
CA ASN A 357 -5.88 1.93 -9.54
C ASN A 357 -6.43 2.99 -8.58
N TRP A 358 -6.41 2.73 -7.27
CA TRP A 358 -6.79 3.67 -6.23
C TRP A 358 -5.88 4.91 -6.24
N PHE A 359 -4.56 4.70 -6.23
CA PHE A 359 -3.58 5.79 -6.31
C PHE A 359 -3.78 6.64 -7.57
N ALA A 360 -3.93 5.97 -8.72
CA ALA A 360 -4.11 6.67 -9.98
C ALA A 360 -5.41 7.47 -10.03
N MET A 361 -6.52 6.92 -9.52
CA MET A 361 -7.81 7.63 -9.49
C MET A 361 -7.77 8.86 -8.57
N ILE A 362 -7.11 8.79 -7.41
CA ILE A 362 -6.92 9.98 -6.55
C ILE A 362 -6.24 11.09 -7.34
N ALA A 363 -5.20 10.74 -8.11
CA ALA A 363 -4.49 11.73 -8.90
C ALA A 363 -5.27 12.24 -10.11
N ASP A 364 -6.20 11.45 -10.66
CA ASP A 364 -7.02 11.83 -11.83
C ASP A 364 -8.18 12.77 -11.49
N VAL A 365 -8.82 12.55 -10.34
CA VAL A 365 -10.01 13.31 -9.95
C VAL A 365 -9.71 14.52 -9.06
N ASN A 366 -8.45 14.76 -8.73
CA ASN A 366 -8.05 15.88 -7.88
C ASN A 366 -6.97 16.73 -8.52
N PRO A 367 -7.08 18.08 -8.39
CA PRO A 367 -6.00 18.96 -8.79
C PRO A 367 -4.76 18.72 -7.90
N PRO A 368 -3.55 19.11 -8.37
CA PRO A 368 -2.30 18.79 -7.70
C PRO A 368 -2.23 19.12 -6.21
N GLN A 369 -2.81 20.26 -5.80
CA GLN A 369 -2.78 20.72 -4.41
C GLN A 369 -3.66 19.91 -3.45
N HIS A 370 -4.61 19.09 -3.95
CA HIS A 370 -5.51 18.28 -3.11
C HIS A 370 -5.08 16.83 -2.95
N ARG A 371 -4.14 16.33 -3.78
CA ARG A 371 -3.80 14.90 -3.89
C ARG A 371 -3.25 14.31 -2.60
N GLY A 372 -2.33 15.02 -1.95
CA GLY A 372 -1.73 14.58 -0.69
C GLY A 372 -2.76 14.46 0.43
N THR A 373 -3.66 15.43 0.54
CA THR A 373 -4.72 15.44 1.55
C THR A 373 -5.72 14.30 1.34
N VAL A 374 -6.18 14.06 0.11
CA VAL A 374 -7.09 12.93 -0.21
C VAL A 374 -6.44 11.59 0.09
N TYR A 375 -5.17 11.43 -0.29
CA TYR A 375 -4.40 10.22 0.01
C TYR A 375 -4.31 9.97 1.51
N SER A 376 -4.02 11.00 2.31
CA SER A 376 -3.86 10.88 3.75
C SER A 376 -5.18 10.56 4.46
N LEU A 377 -6.29 11.16 4.03
CA LEU A 377 -7.62 10.80 4.53
C LEU A 377 -7.96 9.34 4.22
N GLY A 378 -7.63 8.88 3.01
CA GLY A 378 -7.76 7.47 2.63
C GLY A 378 -6.90 6.55 3.50
N ASN A 379 -5.64 6.91 3.76
CA ASN A 379 -4.75 6.13 4.61
C ASN A 379 -5.18 6.08 6.08
N LEU A 380 -5.80 7.12 6.60
CA LEU A 380 -6.37 7.10 7.94
C LEU A 380 -7.47 6.04 8.04
N VAL A 381 -8.39 6.02 7.08
CA VAL A 381 -9.47 5.02 7.01
C VAL A 381 -8.90 3.62 6.77
N ASN A 382 -7.88 3.47 5.93
CA ASN A 382 -7.14 2.24 5.70
C ASN A 382 -6.52 1.70 7.00
N GLY A 383 -5.85 2.55 7.77
CA GLY A 383 -5.23 2.17 9.04
C GLY A 383 -6.25 1.68 10.06
N ALA A 384 -7.36 2.40 10.21
CA ALA A 384 -8.46 2.01 11.09
C ALA A 384 -9.10 0.68 10.66
N GLY A 385 -9.33 0.50 9.36
CA GLY A 385 -9.86 -0.75 8.80
C GLY A 385 -8.94 -1.93 9.06
N ARG A 386 -7.62 -1.76 8.86
CA ARG A 386 -6.63 -2.81 9.07
C ARG A 386 -6.51 -3.23 10.53
N ALA A 387 -6.45 -2.25 11.43
CA ALA A 387 -6.45 -2.51 12.88
C ALA A 387 -7.73 -3.23 13.31
N GLY A 388 -8.89 -2.74 12.86
CA GLY A 388 -10.18 -3.35 13.13
C GLY A 388 -10.27 -4.78 12.60
N GLY A 389 -9.86 -5.03 11.36
CA GLY A 389 -9.89 -6.37 10.76
C GLY A 389 -9.05 -7.39 11.51
N ASN A 390 -7.85 -6.98 11.95
CA ASN A 390 -6.96 -7.83 12.75
C ASN A 390 -7.59 -8.23 14.10
N VAL A 391 -8.17 -7.27 14.81
CA VAL A 391 -8.78 -7.52 16.14
C VAL A 391 -10.10 -8.28 16.00
N LEU A 392 -10.97 -7.83 15.10
CA LEU A 392 -12.32 -8.41 14.97
C LEU A 392 -12.27 -9.87 14.50
N VAL A 393 -11.33 -10.25 13.63
CA VAL A 393 -11.17 -11.64 13.22
C VAL A 393 -10.70 -12.53 14.38
N ALA A 394 -9.81 -12.02 15.26
CA ALA A 394 -9.39 -12.75 16.45
C ALA A 394 -10.57 -13.02 17.40
N VAL A 395 -11.43 -12.02 17.60
CA VAL A 395 -12.66 -12.16 18.39
C VAL A 395 -13.60 -13.20 17.74
N ALA A 396 -13.73 -13.15 16.41
CA ALA A 396 -14.55 -14.11 15.67
C ALA A 396 -14.03 -15.54 15.81
N PHE A 397 -12.73 -15.77 15.79
CA PHE A 397 -12.14 -17.11 16.02
C PHE A 397 -12.50 -17.66 17.40
N GLY A 398 -12.44 -16.82 18.45
CA GLY A 398 -12.86 -17.20 19.80
C GLY A 398 -14.34 -17.56 19.89
N ALA A 399 -15.20 -16.76 19.25
CA ALA A 399 -16.64 -17.01 19.21
C ALA A 399 -17.00 -18.29 18.43
N LEU A 400 -16.24 -18.60 17.38
CA LEU A 400 -16.45 -19.77 16.53
C LEU A 400 -15.87 -21.07 17.15
N ALA A 401 -14.93 -20.98 18.08
CA ALA A 401 -14.20 -22.14 18.64
C ALA A 401 -15.11 -23.16 19.31
N GLY A 402 -16.22 -22.72 19.88
CA GLY A 402 -17.21 -23.61 20.48
C GLY A 402 -18.06 -24.45 19.51
N ALA A 403 -18.23 -23.94 18.27
CA ALA A 403 -19.03 -24.57 17.23
C ALA A 403 -18.16 -25.31 16.20
N TYR A 404 -16.95 -24.80 15.92
CA TYR A 404 -16.04 -25.31 14.92
C TYR A 404 -14.62 -25.50 15.52
N PRO A 405 -14.16 -26.76 15.69
CA PRO A 405 -12.79 -26.98 16.16
C PRO A 405 -11.75 -26.50 15.12
N PRO A 406 -10.51 -26.15 15.57
CA PRO A 406 -9.42 -25.88 14.64
C PRO A 406 -9.16 -27.07 13.70
N PRO A 407 -8.80 -26.84 12.43
CA PRO A 407 -8.57 -25.56 11.76
C PRO A 407 -9.83 -24.86 11.20
N LEU A 408 -11.01 -25.45 11.38
CA LEU A 408 -12.24 -25.01 10.73
C LEU A 408 -12.72 -23.63 11.22
N ASN A 409 -12.61 -23.33 12.52
CA ASN A 409 -12.93 -22.01 13.05
C ASN A 409 -12.11 -20.88 12.39
N TYR A 410 -10.84 -21.13 12.12
CA TYR A 410 -9.97 -20.18 11.42
C TYR A 410 -10.39 -20.02 9.95
N ALA A 411 -10.69 -21.12 9.27
CA ALA A 411 -11.14 -21.10 7.88
C ALA A 411 -12.47 -20.33 7.71
N VAL A 412 -13.46 -20.62 8.56
CA VAL A 412 -14.77 -19.94 8.56
C VAL A 412 -14.61 -18.45 8.89
N GLY A 413 -13.84 -18.13 9.94
CA GLY A 413 -13.60 -16.75 10.33
C GLY A 413 -12.92 -15.95 9.21
N LEU A 414 -11.81 -16.45 8.65
CA LEU A 414 -11.13 -15.79 7.54
C LEU A 414 -12.04 -15.64 6.32
N ALA A 415 -12.80 -16.66 5.95
CA ALA A 415 -13.74 -16.59 4.84
C ALA A 415 -14.79 -15.51 5.04
N ALA A 416 -15.38 -15.44 6.24
CA ALA A 416 -16.38 -14.42 6.59
C ALA A 416 -15.82 -12.99 6.41
N PHE A 417 -14.57 -12.76 6.80
CA PHE A 417 -13.96 -11.43 6.67
C PHE A 417 -13.64 -11.05 5.21
N GLN A 418 -13.51 -12.00 4.29
CA GLN A 418 -13.33 -11.66 2.87
C GLN A 418 -14.59 -11.07 2.23
N PHE A 419 -15.76 -11.30 2.81
CA PHE A 419 -16.99 -10.65 2.34
C PHE A 419 -16.96 -9.12 2.48
N PHE A 420 -16.05 -8.54 3.28
CA PHE A 420 -15.80 -7.10 3.29
C PHE A 420 -15.26 -6.56 1.96
N PHE A 421 -14.76 -7.40 1.07
CA PHE A 421 -14.47 -7.00 -0.30
C PHE A 421 -15.73 -6.73 -1.14
N ILE A 422 -16.89 -7.22 -0.76
CA ILE A 422 -18.15 -6.93 -1.48
C ILE A 422 -18.50 -5.43 -1.38
N PRO A 423 -18.66 -4.82 -0.18
CA PRO A 423 -18.88 -3.38 -0.11
C PRO A 423 -17.74 -2.58 -0.73
N THR A 424 -16.48 -3.05 -0.64
CA THR A 424 -15.35 -2.44 -1.36
C THR A 424 -15.60 -2.39 -2.87
N GLY A 425 -15.95 -3.51 -3.48
CA GLY A 425 -16.24 -3.59 -4.92
C GLY A 425 -17.44 -2.74 -5.33
N VAL A 426 -18.50 -2.71 -4.49
CA VAL A 426 -19.65 -1.84 -4.70
C VAL A 426 -19.25 -0.36 -4.68
N MET A 427 -18.40 0.07 -3.73
CA MET A 427 -17.93 1.45 -3.67
C MET A 427 -17.08 1.82 -4.89
N TYR A 428 -16.22 0.92 -5.41
CA TYR A 428 -15.52 1.14 -6.67
C TYR A 428 -16.47 1.22 -7.86
N TRP A 429 -17.50 0.38 -7.90
CA TRP A 429 -18.51 0.46 -8.94
C TRP A 429 -19.30 1.78 -8.87
N LEU A 430 -19.64 2.27 -7.68
CA LEU A 430 -20.24 3.60 -7.49
C LEU A 430 -19.27 4.71 -7.89
N ALA A 431 -17.98 4.60 -7.54
CA ALA A 431 -16.94 5.51 -8.01
C ALA A 431 -16.87 5.53 -9.54
N SER A 432 -17.03 4.40 -10.23
CA SER A 432 -17.04 4.33 -11.69
C SER A 432 -18.16 5.18 -12.33
N ARG A 433 -19.25 5.42 -11.61
CA ARG A 433 -20.37 6.26 -12.08
C ARG A 433 -20.10 7.76 -11.94
N THR A 434 -19.22 8.14 -11.00
CA THR A 434 -18.94 9.54 -10.67
C THR A 434 -17.60 10.02 -11.22
N VAL A 435 -16.64 9.12 -11.43
CA VAL A 435 -15.26 9.45 -11.81
C VAL A 435 -15.17 10.27 -13.11
N ALA A 436 -15.98 9.97 -14.09
CA ALA A 436 -15.95 10.69 -15.38
C ALA A 436 -16.31 12.17 -15.21
N LYS A 437 -17.30 12.46 -14.37
CA LYS A 437 -17.71 13.84 -14.05
C LYS A 437 -16.61 14.54 -13.26
N ASP A 438 -16.12 13.91 -12.19
CA ASP A 438 -15.11 14.51 -11.31
C ASP A 438 -13.78 14.74 -12.04
N MET A 439 -13.43 13.90 -13.03
CA MET A 439 -12.29 14.12 -13.94
C MET A 439 -12.51 15.31 -14.86
N ALA A 440 -13.72 15.43 -15.47
CA ALA A 440 -14.07 16.55 -16.32
C ALA A 440 -14.05 17.87 -15.55
N ASP A 441 -14.63 17.89 -14.35
CA ASP A 441 -14.63 19.06 -13.47
C ASP A 441 -13.20 19.47 -13.09
N THR A 442 -12.31 18.50 -12.83
CA THR A 442 -10.88 18.76 -12.55
C THR A 442 -10.18 19.31 -13.78
N HIS A 443 -10.42 18.73 -14.95
CA HIS A 443 -9.86 19.22 -16.22
C HIS A 443 -10.29 20.67 -16.51
N THR A 444 -11.57 20.98 -16.36
CA THR A 444 -12.09 22.34 -16.53
C THR A 444 -11.45 23.32 -15.57
N ALA A 445 -11.32 22.94 -14.29
CA ALA A 445 -10.66 23.79 -13.29
C ALA A 445 -9.18 24.06 -13.65
N LEU A 446 -8.46 23.05 -14.15
CA LEU A 446 -7.05 23.22 -14.57
C LEU A 446 -6.93 24.12 -15.82
N LEU A 447 -7.86 24.00 -16.76
CA LEU A 447 -7.90 24.90 -17.93
C LEU A 447 -8.22 26.35 -17.54
N ALA A 448 -9.09 26.58 -16.56
CA ALA A 448 -9.38 27.92 -16.05
C ALA A 448 -8.12 28.57 -15.45
N VAL A 449 -7.40 27.84 -14.58
CA VAL A 449 -6.12 28.32 -14.05
C VAL A 449 -5.11 28.57 -15.17
N ALA A 450 -5.05 27.69 -16.17
CA ALA A 450 -4.16 27.84 -17.31
C ALA A 450 -4.48 29.12 -18.13
N SER A 451 -5.77 29.46 -18.29
CA SER A 451 -6.20 30.67 -19.02
C SER A 451 -5.87 31.96 -18.27
N GLU A 452 -5.96 31.96 -16.95
CA GLU A 452 -5.64 33.13 -16.10
C GLU A 452 -4.15 33.45 -16.08
N HIS A 453 -3.27 32.45 -16.23
CA HIS A 453 -1.81 32.61 -16.15
C HIS A 453 -1.11 32.76 -17.51
N ARG A 454 -1.84 32.65 -18.64
CA ARG A 454 -1.27 32.94 -19.96
C ARG A 454 -1.22 34.43 -20.24
N PRO A 455 -0.03 34.98 -20.62
CA PRO A 455 0.04 36.37 -21.04
C PRO A 455 -0.88 36.60 -22.24
N HIS A 456 -1.58 37.74 -22.26
CA HIS A 456 -2.59 38.13 -23.26
C HIS A 456 -2.06 38.32 -24.70
N GLY A 457 -0.90 37.73 -25.07
CA GLY A 457 -0.23 37.91 -26.36
C GLY A 457 -0.04 36.63 -27.20
N ASP A 458 -0.25 35.43 -26.69
CA ASP A 458 0.02 34.20 -27.45
C ASP A 458 -1.27 33.48 -27.91
N VAL A 459 -1.97 34.13 -28.83
CA VAL A 459 -3.23 33.63 -29.42
C VAL A 459 -3.01 32.47 -30.44
N GLY A 460 -1.77 31.99 -30.61
CA GLY A 460 -1.36 31.09 -31.69
C GLY A 460 -1.40 29.59 -31.43
N ARG A 461 -1.62 29.13 -30.18
CA ARG A 461 -1.68 27.69 -29.87
C ARG A 461 -2.88 27.33 -29.00
N ASP A 462 -4.04 27.19 -29.65
CA ASP A 462 -5.22 26.64 -29.00
C ASP A 462 -4.97 25.16 -28.67
N PRO A 463 -4.93 24.76 -27.36
CA PRO A 463 -4.75 23.37 -26.97
C PRO A 463 -5.92 22.48 -27.41
N ALA A 464 -7.09 23.05 -27.73
CA ALA A 464 -8.23 22.33 -28.29
C ALA A 464 -7.92 21.76 -29.68
N VAL A 465 -7.07 22.42 -30.48
CA VAL A 465 -6.68 21.94 -31.81
C VAL A 465 -5.71 20.75 -31.74
N GLY A 466 -4.85 20.69 -30.73
CA GLY A 466 -3.97 19.53 -30.51
C GLY A 466 -4.71 18.24 -30.13
N VAL A 467 -5.83 18.35 -29.42
CA VAL A 467 -6.64 17.20 -29.01
C VAL A 467 -7.54 16.71 -30.16
N GLN A 468 -8.05 17.62 -31.02
CA GLN A 468 -8.81 17.25 -32.21
C GLN A 468 -7.93 16.62 -33.29
N GLY A 469 -6.67 17.02 -33.42
CA GLY A 469 -5.70 16.40 -34.34
C GLY A 469 -5.33 14.96 -33.95
N LEU A 470 -5.36 14.60 -32.66
CA LEU A 470 -5.15 13.23 -32.17
C LEU A 470 -6.39 12.35 -32.32
N ALA A 471 -7.60 12.92 -32.32
CA ALA A 471 -8.84 12.20 -32.59
C ALA A 471 -9.05 11.93 -34.09
N ALA A 472 -8.60 12.84 -34.94
CA ALA A 472 -8.71 12.70 -36.42
C ALA A 472 -7.70 11.71 -37.03
N GLN A 473 -6.63 11.34 -36.33
CA GLN A 473 -5.66 10.30 -36.77
C GLN A 473 -6.10 8.86 -36.45
N GLN A 474 -7.30 8.66 -35.88
CA GLN A 474 -7.82 7.32 -35.53
C GLN A 474 -8.98 6.85 -36.41
N ASP A 475 -9.19 7.46 -37.58
CA ASP A 475 -10.15 6.92 -38.54
C ASP A 475 -9.45 5.98 -39.55
N PRO A 476 -9.55 4.65 -39.39
CA PRO A 476 -9.07 3.73 -40.39
C PRO A 476 -10.11 3.71 -41.51
N GLY A 477 -9.80 4.34 -42.63
CA GLY A 477 -10.62 4.30 -43.84
C GLY A 477 -11.00 2.86 -44.24
N PRO A 478 -12.09 2.69 -44.99
CA PRO A 478 -12.70 1.38 -45.27
C PRO A 478 -11.75 0.51 -46.08
N ALA A 479 -11.48 -0.68 -45.55
CA ALA A 479 -10.79 -1.75 -46.27
C ALA A 479 -11.59 -2.16 -47.49
N ARG A 480 -10.95 -2.12 -48.64
CA ARG A 480 -11.37 -2.85 -49.83
C ARG A 480 -10.84 -4.25 -49.81
#